data_50ed288cb48ec4cf9a86c2c08e7450ef
#
_entry.id   50ed288cb48ec4cf9a86c2c08e7450ef
#
_cell.length_a   1.000
_cell.length_b   1.000
_cell.length_c   1.000
_cell.angle_alpha   90.00
_cell.angle_beta   90.00
_cell.angle_gamma   90.00
#
_symmetry.space_group_name_H-M   'P 1'
#
loop_
_entity.id
_entity.type
_entity.pdbx_description
1 polymer ?
#
loop_
_entity_poly.entity_id
_entity_poly.type
_entity_poly.pdbx_seq_one_letter_code
_entity_poly.pdbx_strand_id
1 'polypeptide(L)'
;MGHATRSQVVIDELLRSHDVRVVASGAAFRYLQDRLPRVKEVFGPSFAMEEGEIRRWATVRQNFRRAPVQLPEAVKLWLGAVDEWHPEVVITDFEPLAGIYARATRTPLVCVDNINMLVRCRHDREIIGEQRDDYLLARAVTRAMVPSAGDYIITTFFKPPLARGRTTLVPPILRPEIVATEPVRGDHLLVYSSGEHALLDALRSSGVPCRVYGMRGGPEGGAVDGNLEFRPRSNTGFVDDLRSARGVVAGGGFSLLSEAVYLGKPVLSVPLEGQFEQVLNARYLQREGFGMCALEVTPTVLTEFLVRLQEFERALAGYEQVGNTVALKTIEERAVAAACDDRRTRRRARRAARRPAG
;
A
#
# COMPACT_ATOMS: atom_id res chain seq x y z
N MET A 1 3.03 -3.03 -7.23
CA MET A 1 2.99 -1.70 -7.90
C MET A 1 2.49 -0.61 -6.95
N GLY A 2 1.46 -0.82 -6.12
CA GLY A 2 0.89 0.21 -5.24
C GLY A 2 1.86 0.97 -4.33
N HIS A 3 2.87 0.29 -3.76
CA HIS A 3 3.92 0.95 -2.98
C HIS A 3 4.75 1.93 -3.84
N ALA A 4 5.17 1.51 -5.04
CA ALA A 4 6.00 2.35 -5.90
C ALA A 4 5.27 3.61 -6.39
N THR A 5 3.98 3.49 -6.74
CA THR A 5 3.16 4.63 -7.18
C THR A 5 2.91 5.62 -6.04
N ARG A 6 2.62 5.13 -4.83
CA ARG A 6 2.49 5.98 -3.65
C ARG A 6 3.80 6.67 -3.29
N SER A 7 4.90 5.91 -3.27
CA SER A 7 6.23 6.46 -2.98
C SER A 7 6.63 7.53 -3.97
N GLN A 8 6.32 7.37 -5.26
CA GLN A 8 6.57 8.41 -6.27
C GLN A 8 5.91 9.73 -5.89
N VAL A 9 4.63 9.73 -5.50
CA VAL A 9 3.90 10.95 -5.12
C VAL A 9 4.58 11.66 -3.94
N VAL A 10 5.03 10.90 -2.93
CA VAL A 10 5.76 11.45 -1.79
C VAL A 10 7.09 12.03 -2.21
N ILE A 11 7.84 11.31 -3.06
CA ILE A 11 9.16 11.74 -3.53
C ILE A 11 9.04 13.00 -4.38
N ASP A 12 8.09 13.05 -5.30
CA ASP A 12 7.85 14.23 -6.17
C ASP A 12 7.56 15.48 -5.33
N GLU A 13 6.79 15.36 -4.25
CA GLU A 13 6.54 16.48 -3.34
C GLU A 13 7.80 16.91 -2.59
N LEU A 14 8.52 15.94 -2.01
CA LEU A 14 9.73 16.25 -1.22
C LEU A 14 10.87 16.82 -2.08
N LEU A 15 10.98 16.45 -3.35
CA LEU A 15 11.96 17.01 -4.29
C LEU A 15 11.81 18.51 -4.52
N ARG A 16 10.65 19.11 -4.20
CA ARG A 16 10.42 20.55 -4.36
C ARG A 16 11.24 21.40 -3.39
N SER A 17 11.56 20.84 -2.21
CA SER A 17 12.20 21.58 -1.12
C SER A 17 13.38 20.86 -0.46
N HIS A 18 13.66 19.60 -0.86
CA HIS A 18 14.69 18.77 -0.23
C HIS A 18 15.59 18.07 -1.26
N ASP A 19 16.83 17.74 -0.87
CA ASP A 19 17.69 16.82 -1.64
C ASP A 19 17.27 15.38 -1.33
N VAL A 20 16.48 14.78 -2.23
CA VAL A 20 15.94 13.44 -2.09
C VAL A 20 16.76 12.46 -2.93
N ARG A 21 17.13 11.36 -2.33
CA ARG A 21 17.78 10.22 -2.98
C ARG A 21 17.00 8.96 -2.69
N VAL A 22 16.84 8.15 -3.71
CA VAL A 22 15.92 7.01 -3.66
C VAL A 22 16.71 5.72 -3.79
N VAL A 23 16.41 4.76 -2.94
CA VAL A 23 16.81 3.36 -3.09
C VAL A 23 15.56 2.51 -3.31
N ALA A 24 15.62 1.66 -4.30
CA ALA A 24 14.53 0.76 -4.62
C ALA A 24 15.07 -0.58 -5.15
N SER A 25 14.25 -1.62 -5.10
CA SER A 25 14.62 -2.94 -5.60
C SER A 25 13.58 -3.48 -6.58
N GLY A 26 14.00 -4.36 -7.49
CA GLY A 26 13.12 -5.15 -8.36
C GLY A 26 12.10 -4.33 -9.17
N ALA A 27 10.80 -4.64 -9.02
CA ALA A 27 9.75 -3.97 -9.78
C ALA A 27 9.58 -2.49 -9.41
N ALA A 28 9.83 -2.11 -8.13
CA ALA A 28 9.80 -0.72 -7.70
C ALA A 28 10.94 0.08 -8.33
N PHE A 29 12.15 -0.48 -8.39
CA PHE A 29 13.27 0.17 -9.06
C PHE A 29 12.96 0.41 -10.55
N ARG A 30 12.54 -0.63 -11.29
CA ARG A 30 12.16 -0.48 -12.71
C ARG A 30 11.08 0.55 -12.96
N TYR A 31 10.17 0.73 -12.02
CA TYR A 31 9.12 1.74 -12.12
C TYR A 31 9.63 3.16 -11.85
N LEU A 32 10.49 3.32 -10.85
CA LEU A 32 10.92 4.64 -10.37
C LEU A 32 12.11 5.22 -11.15
N GLN A 33 13.01 4.37 -11.67
CA GLN A 33 14.23 4.82 -12.34
C GLN A 33 14.00 5.73 -13.56
N ASP A 34 12.89 5.47 -14.30
CA ASP A 34 12.53 6.26 -15.50
C ASP A 34 11.74 7.53 -15.17
N ARG A 35 11.34 7.71 -13.91
CA ARG A 35 10.42 8.77 -13.47
C ARG A 35 11.05 9.75 -12.48
N LEU A 36 12.07 9.31 -11.75
CA LEU A 36 12.67 10.09 -10.69
C LEU A 36 14.18 10.24 -10.90
N PRO A 37 14.77 11.39 -10.54
CA PRO A 37 16.21 11.54 -10.52
C PRO A 37 16.82 10.74 -9.36
N ARG A 38 18.08 10.30 -9.54
CA ARG A 38 18.90 9.72 -8.46
C ARG A 38 18.29 8.51 -7.76
N VAL A 39 17.72 7.58 -8.53
CA VAL A 39 17.27 6.27 -8.03
C VAL A 39 18.44 5.28 -8.14
N LYS A 40 18.79 4.65 -7.03
CA LYS A 40 19.83 3.60 -6.98
C LYS A 40 19.19 2.25 -6.74
N GLU A 41 19.56 1.27 -7.57
CA GLU A 41 19.12 -0.10 -7.35
C GLU A 41 19.87 -0.71 -6.18
N VAL A 42 19.14 -1.35 -5.30
CA VAL A 42 19.69 -2.15 -4.20
C VAL A 42 19.13 -3.56 -4.29
N PHE A 43 19.99 -4.53 -4.08
CA PHE A 43 19.52 -5.89 -3.89
C PHE A 43 18.91 -5.97 -2.49
N GLY A 44 17.59 -5.78 -2.44
CA GLY A 44 16.81 -6.20 -1.29
C GLY A 44 16.68 -7.71 -1.31
N PRO A 45 16.48 -8.38 -0.18
CA PRO A 45 15.91 -9.71 -0.22
C PRO A 45 14.62 -9.57 -1.03
N SER A 46 14.63 -10.12 -2.23
CA SER A 46 13.40 -10.26 -3.00
C SER A 46 12.56 -11.26 -2.22
N PHE A 47 11.81 -10.75 -1.26
CA PHE A 47 10.66 -11.47 -0.78
C PHE A 47 9.81 -11.59 -2.03
N ALA A 48 9.89 -12.76 -2.67
CA ALA A 48 9.21 -13.04 -3.91
C ALA A 48 7.71 -12.86 -3.73
N MET A 49 7.27 -11.62 -3.89
CA MET A 49 5.87 -11.24 -4.00
C MET A 49 5.40 -11.40 -5.45
N GLU A 50 6.06 -12.29 -6.19
CA GLU A 50 5.70 -12.63 -7.57
C GLU A 50 5.02 -13.97 -7.59
N GLU A 51 3.89 -14.20 -7.23
CA GLU A 51 2.98 -15.31 -7.55
C GLU A 51 1.93 -15.48 -6.45
N GLY A 52 0.71 -15.16 -6.81
CA GLY A 52 -0.42 -15.30 -5.92
C GLY A 52 -0.83 -16.75 -5.75
N GLU A 53 -0.39 -17.37 -4.65
CA GLU A 53 -0.99 -18.57 -4.07
C GLU A 53 -0.31 -18.93 -2.75
N ILE A 54 -0.95 -19.77 -1.93
CA ILE A 54 -0.62 -20.33 -0.61
C ILE A 54 0.88 -20.69 -0.40
N ARG A 55 1.66 -20.84 -1.46
CA ARG A 55 3.12 -21.07 -1.45
C ARG A 55 3.94 -19.89 -0.89
N ARG A 56 3.38 -18.70 -0.76
CA ARG A 56 4.11 -17.51 -0.27
C ARG A 56 4.56 -17.63 1.18
N TRP A 57 3.78 -18.20 2.04
CA TRP A 57 4.18 -18.39 3.44
C TRP A 57 5.23 -19.50 3.60
N ALA A 58 5.19 -20.54 2.78
CA ALA A 58 6.27 -21.52 2.71
C ALA A 58 7.56 -20.87 2.18
N THR A 59 7.46 -20.00 1.19
CA THR A 59 8.59 -19.24 0.60
C THR A 59 9.13 -18.20 1.58
N VAL A 60 8.28 -17.49 2.31
CA VAL A 60 8.69 -16.59 3.41
C VAL A 60 9.40 -17.37 4.50
N ARG A 61 8.86 -18.52 4.91
CA ARG A 61 9.49 -19.41 5.91
C ARG A 61 10.82 -20.00 5.40
N GLN A 62 10.93 -20.33 4.12
CA GLN A 62 12.15 -20.85 3.49
C GLN A 62 13.19 -19.73 3.29
N ASN A 63 12.77 -18.52 2.93
CA ASN A 63 13.64 -17.35 2.82
C ASN A 63 14.12 -16.87 4.20
N PHE A 64 13.28 -16.95 5.24
CA PHE A 64 13.70 -16.72 6.63
C PHE A 64 14.78 -17.72 7.09
N ARG A 65 14.75 -18.96 6.59
CA ARG A 65 15.80 -19.96 6.86
C ARG A 65 17.08 -19.69 6.06
N ARG A 66 17.00 -19.06 4.89
CA ARG A 66 18.16 -18.69 4.04
C ARG A 66 18.68 -17.27 4.34
N ALA A 67 17.88 -16.41 4.97
CA ALA A 67 18.23 -15.05 5.34
C ALA A 67 19.56 -14.91 6.10
N PRO A 68 19.94 -15.81 7.04
CA PRO A 68 21.22 -15.67 7.76
C PRO A 68 22.46 -15.65 6.87
N VAL A 69 22.41 -16.24 5.67
CA VAL A 69 23.57 -16.35 4.78
C VAL A 69 23.62 -15.19 3.76
N GLN A 70 22.48 -14.76 3.24
CA GLN A 70 22.44 -13.71 2.18
C GLN A 70 22.21 -12.30 2.72
N LEU A 71 21.60 -12.16 3.90
CA LEU A 71 21.28 -10.86 4.52
C LEU A 71 22.51 -10.00 4.81
N PRO A 72 23.65 -10.53 5.31
CA PRO A 72 24.82 -9.71 5.59
C PRO A 72 25.40 -9.04 4.37
N GLU A 73 25.47 -9.72 3.21
CA GLU A 73 25.98 -9.13 1.96
C GLU A 73 25.01 -8.10 1.40
N ALA A 74 23.72 -8.40 1.37
CA ALA A 74 22.68 -7.46 0.95
C ALA A 74 22.69 -6.19 1.82
N VAL A 75 22.80 -6.36 3.14
CA VAL A 75 22.92 -5.24 4.10
C VAL A 75 24.18 -4.43 3.84
N LYS A 76 25.31 -5.10 3.63
CA LYS A 76 26.60 -4.41 3.37
C LYS A 76 26.56 -3.60 2.07
N LEU A 77 26.00 -4.16 1.00
CA LEU A 77 25.79 -3.46 -0.27
C LEU A 77 24.84 -2.28 -0.12
N TRP A 78 23.73 -2.46 0.62
CA TRP A 78 22.76 -1.42 0.88
C TRP A 78 23.35 -0.29 1.74
N LEU A 79 24.06 -0.63 2.82
CA LEU A 79 24.75 0.33 3.67
C LEU A 79 25.76 1.13 2.86
N GLY A 80 26.60 0.49 2.05
CA GLY A 80 27.58 1.16 1.19
C GLY A 80 26.92 2.09 0.16
N ALA A 81 25.75 1.70 -0.38
CA ALA A 81 25.02 2.50 -1.34
C ALA A 81 24.45 3.80 -0.76
N VAL A 82 24.07 3.79 0.52
CA VAL A 82 23.39 4.92 1.21
C VAL A 82 24.38 5.72 2.08
N ASP A 83 25.46 5.11 2.56
CA ASP A 83 26.40 5.74 3.48
C ASP A 83 27.09 6.96 2.86
N GLU A 84 27.36 6.92 1.55
CA GLU A 84 27.92 8.07 0.79
C GLU A 84 27.00 9.31 0.83
N TRP A 85 25.71 9.13 1.11
CA TRP A 85 24.73 10.21 1.04
C TRP A 85 24.55 10.94 2.37
N HIS A 86 24.94 10.34 3.47
CA HIS A 86 24.79 10.89 4.83
C HIS A 86 23.39 11.49 5.09
N PRO A 87 22.30 10.73 4.90
CA PRO A 87 20.96 11.27 5.00
C PRO A 87 20.67 11.80 6.42
N GLU A 88 19.99 12.94 6.51
CA GLU A 88 19.55 13.51 7.77
C GLU A 88 18.32 12.81 8.35
N VAL A 89 17.50 12.22 7.47
CA VAL A 89 16.34 11.40 7.79
C VAL A 89 16.15 10.34 6.72
N VAL A 90 15.67 9.18 7.11
CA VAL A 90 15.26 8.11 6.20
C VAL A 90 13.74 8.00 6.24
N ILE A 91 13.10 7.99 5.08
CA ILE A 91 11.69 7.69 4.94
C ILE A 91 11.57 6.32 4.29
N THR A 92 10.75 5.44 4.84
CA THR A 92 10.57 4.08 4.33
C THR A 92 9.10 3.76 4.05
N ASP A 93 8.84 3.12 2.92
CA ASP A 93 7.57 2.47 2.61
C ASP A 93 7.73 0.95 2.76
N PHE A 94 7.73 0.51 4.01
CA PHE A 94 7.82 -0.90 4.41
C PHE A 94 9.11 -1.63 3.95
N GLU A 95 10.24 -0.92 3.78
CA GLU A 95 11.51 -1.52 3.41
C GLU A 95 12.36 -1.84 4.66
N PRO A 96 12.62 -3.12 4.98
CA PRO A 96 13.28 -3.50 6.23
C PRO A 96 14.75 -3.07 6.32
N LEU A 97 15.48 -2.98 5.21
CA LEU A 97 16.88 -2.56 5.21
C LEU A 97 17.03 -1.09 5.60
N ALA A 98 16.02 -0.26 5.32
CA ALA A 98 15.96 1.11 5.79
C ALA A 98 15.99 1.20 7.33
N GLY A 99 15.27 0.30 8.01
CA GLY A 99 15.28 0.19 9.46
C GLY A 99 16.64 -0.26 10.04
N ILE A 100 17.30 -1.20 9.36
CA ILE A 100 18.65 -1.67 9.75
C ILE A 100 19.67 -0.53 9.60
N TYR A 101 19.66 0.18 8.47
CA TYR A 101 20.53 1.33 8.24
C TYR A 101 20.31 2.42 9.30
N ALA A 102 19.06 2.85 9.47
CA ALA A 102 18.71 3.90 10.43
C ALA A 102 19.20 3.58 11.84
N ARG A 103 19.09 2.32 12.26
CA ARG A 103 19.58 1.86 13.56
C ARG A 103 21.10 1.84 13.64
N ALA A 104 21.79 1.36 12.60
CA ALA A 104 23.26 1.27 12.56
C ALA A 104 23.91 2.65 12.58
N THR A 105 23.37 3.61 11.82
CA THR A 105 23.89 4.98 11.69
C THR A 105 23.30 5.97 12.67
N ARG A 106 22.28 5.56 13.44
CA ARG A 106 21.47 6.44 14.31
C ARG A 106 20.81 7.56 13.52
N THR A 107 20.46 7.32 12.27
CA THR A 107 19.69 8.25 11.46
C THR A 107 18.20 8.13 11.81
N PRO A 108 17.47 9.23 11.98
CA PRO A 108 16.03 9.19 12.20
C PRO A 108 15.30 8.45 11.07
N LEU A 109 14.27 7.67 11.44
CA LEU A 109 13.46 6.89 10.51
C LEU A 109 11.98 7.28 10.65
N VAL A 110 11.36 7.63 9.53
CA VAL A 110 9.92 7.85 9.40
C VAL A 110 9.34 6.74 8.49
N CYS A 111 8.35 6.03 8.99
CA CYS A 111 7.68 4.97 8.25
C CYS A 111 6.37 5.49 7.65
N VAL A 112 6.15 5.31 6.34
CA VAL A 112 4.96 5.76 5.62
C VAL A 112 4.38 4.58 4.87
N ASP A 113 3.33 3.98 5.40
CA ASP A 113 2.68 2.81 4.78
C ASP A 113 1.23 2.62 5.29
N ASN A 114 0.57 1.58 4.82
CA ASN A 114 -0.73 1.14 5.34
C ASN A 114 -0.57 -0.07 6.29
N ILE A 115 0.38 -0.97 5.99
CA ILE A 115 0.47 -2.29 6.65
C ILE A 115 0.79 -2.20 8.14
N ASN A 116 1.53 -1.18 8.59
CA ASN A 116 1.81 -0.97 10.01
C ASN A 116 0.56 -0.71 10.85
N MET A 117 -0.59 -0.51 10.24
CA MET A 117 -1.89 -0.50 10.91
C MET A 117 -2.12 -1.77 11.75
N LEU A 118 -1.69 -2.94 11.27
CA LEU A 118 -1.73 -4.23 12.00
C LEU A 118 -1.05 -4.17 13.37
N VAL A 119 -0.01 -3.35 13.52
CA VAL A 119 0.81 -3.25 14.73
C VAL A 119 0.48 -2.01 15.56
N ARG A 120 0.08 -0.93 14.91
CA ARG A 120 -0.04 0.41 15.52
C ARG A 120 -1.47 0.77 15.92
N CYS A 121 -2.48 0.04 15.41
CA CYS A 121 -3.89 0.26 15.71
C CYS A 121 -4.50 -0.91 16.47
N ARG A 122 -5.68 -0.68 17.04
CA ARG A 122 -6.52 -1.69 17.69
C ARG A 122 -7.59 -2.13 16.70
N HIS A 123 -7.78 -3.44 16.59
CA HIS A 123 -8.81 -4.03 15.77
C HIS A 123 -9.70 -4.89 16.68
N ASP A 124 -10.99 -4.73 16.57
CA ASP A 124 -11.96 -5.52 17.33
C ASP A 124 -12.16 -6.91 16.72
N ARG A 125 -12.99 -7.72 17.41
CA ARG A 125 -13.25 -9.10 16.99
C ARG A 125 -13.97 -9.20 15.65
N GLU A 126 -14.78 -8.23 15.29
CA GLU A 126 -15.52 -8.23 14.03
C GLU A 126 -14.56 -8.05 12.85
N ILE A 127 -13.57 -7.14 12.99
CA ILE A 127 -12.53 -6.92 11.99
C ILE A 127 -11.55 -8.11 11.91
N ILE A 128 -11.20 -8.73 13.03
CA ILE A 128 -10.28 -9.88 13.04
C ILE A 128 -11.01 -11.14 12.54
N GLY A 129 -12.28 -11.32 12.90
CA GLY A 129 -13.11 -12.46 12.54
C GLY A 129 -12.51 -13.79 13.01
N GLU A 130 -12.79 -14.83 12.25
CA GLU A 130 -12.27 -16.19 12.50
C GLU A 130 -10.78 -16.35 12.13
N GLN A 131 -10.21 -15.43 11.35
CA GLN A 131 -8.81 -15.47 10.85
C GLN A 131 -7.82 -14.90 11.86
N ARG A 132 -8.00 -15.24 13.14
CA ARG A 132 -7.14 -14.74 14.23
C ARG A 132 -5.68 -15.14 14.08
N ASP A 133 -5.42 -16.34 13.62
CA ASP A 133 -4.05 -16.86 13.47
C ASP A 133 -3.33 -16.15 12.33
N ASP A 134 -4.00 -15.90 11.21
CA ASP A 134 -3.47 -15.10 10.10
C ASP A 134 -3.19 -13.65 10.54
N TYR A 135 -4.09 -13.06 11.33
CA TYR A 135 -3.86 -11.75 11.94
C TYR A 135 -2.62 -11.72 12.82
N LEU A 136 -2.46 -12.68 13.72
CA LEU A 136 -1.31 -12.73 14.62
C LEU A 136 0.00 -12.94 13.85
N LEU A 137 -0.03 -13.79 12.83
CA LEU A 137 1.12 -14.01 11.96
C LEU A 137 1.48 -12.76 11.16
N ALA A 138 0.51 -12.14 10.48
CA ALA A 138 0.72 -10.89 9.72
C ALA A 138 1.26 -9.77 10.61
N ARG A 139 0.71 -9.63 11.82
CA ARG A 139 1.18 -8.67 12.81
C ARG A 139 2.61 -8.94 13.29
N ALA A 140 2.97 -10.21 13.52
CA ALA A 140 4.32 -10.60 13.92
C ALA A 140 5.34 -10.31 12.82
N VAL A 141 5.01 -10.66 11.58
CA VAL A 141 5.84 -10.37 10.40
C VAL A 141 6.02 -8.87 10.22
N THR A 142 4.94 -8.09 10.22
CA THR A 142 4.99 -6.63 10.08
C THR A 142 5.86 -5.99 11.15
N ARG A 143 5.75 -6.45 12.39
CA ARG A 143 6.56 -5.95 13.50
C ARG A 143 8.05 -6.29 13.34
N ALA A 144 8.37 -7.43 12.74
CA ALA A 144 9.76 -7.85 12.50
C ALA A 144 10.39 -7.07 11.33
N MET A 145 9.61 -6.71 10.33
CA MET A 145 10.07 -6.04 9.11
C MET A 145 10.48 -4.58 9.36
N VAL A 146 9.73 -3.82 10.17
CA VAL A 146 10.05 -2.42 10.51
C VAL A 146 10.03 -2.24 12.04
N PRO A 147 11.07 -2.67 12.74
CA PRO A 147 11.01 -2.82 14.21
C PRO A 147 11.00 -1.52 15.00
N SER A 148 11.52 -0.39 14.49
CA SER A 148 11.68 0.82 15.31
C SER A 148 11.84 2.11 14.51
N ALA A 149 10.79 2.55 13.82
CA ALA A 149 10.76 3.92 13.31
C ALA A 149 10.51 4.93 14.45
N GLY A 150 11.03 6.14 14.30
CA GLY A 150 10.78 7.27 15.18
C GLY A 150 9.33 7.72 15.10
N ASP A 151 8.76 7.75 13.90
CA ASP A 151 7.37 8.08 13.61
C ASP A 151 6.78 7.10 12.59
N TYR A 152 5.48 6.84 12.74
CA TYR A 152 4.70 6.02 11.83
C TYR A 152 3.54 6.84 11.28
N ILE A 153 3.52 7.05 9.97
CA ILE A 153 2.46 7.73 9.25
C ILE A 153 1.70 6.66 8.46
N ILE A 154 0.48 6.39 8.89
CA ILE A 154 -0.34 5.33 8.32
C ILE A 154 -1.36 5.94 7.39
N THR A 155 -1.27 5.60 6.10
CA THR A 155 -2.24 6.03 5.09
C THR A 155 -3.47 5.15 5.17
N THR A 156 -4.66 5.74 5.27
CA THR A 156 -5.90 4.98 5.47
C THR A 156 -7.14 5.79 5.04
N PHE A 157 -8.17 5.11 4.53
CA PHE A 157 -9.48 5.69 4.25
C PHE A 157 -10.50 5.46 5.38
N PHE A 158 -10.07 4.84 6.48
CA PHE A 158 -10.85 4.60 7.70
C PHE A 158 -10.03 4.95 8.95
N LYS A 159 -10.65 5.08 10.11
CA LYS A 159 -10.00 5.63 11.30
C LYS A 159 -10.03 4.65 12.48
N PRO A 160 -9.18 3.60 12.51
CA PRO A 160 -9.11 2.68 13.64
C PRO A 160 -8.50 3.36 14.87
N PRO A 161 -8.88 2.97 16.09
CA PRO A 161 -8.28 3.48 17.32
C PRO A 161 -6.79 3.19 17.38
N LEU A 162 -5.99 4.16 17.77
CA LEU A 162 -4.54 3.99 17.92
C LEU A 162 -4.22 3.11 19.15
N ALA A 163 -3.25 2.21 18.99
CA ALA A 163 -2.73 1.34 20.03
C ALA A 163 -1.39 1.86 20.59
N ARG A 164 -0.69 2.70 19.84
CA ARG A 164 0.68 3.14 20.17
C ARG A 164 0.90 4.60 19.83
N GLY A 165 1.67 5.30 20.66
CA GLY A 165 2.14 6.66 20.39
C GLY A 165 3.07 6.74 19.16
N ARG A 166 3.42 7.94 18.73
CA ARG A 166 4.19 8.21 17.51
C ARG A 166 3.58 7.58 16.27
N THR A 167 2.26 7.65 16.17
CA THR A 167 1.47 7.14 15.07
C THR A 167 0.48 8.22 14.65
N THR A 168 0.49 8.55 13.39
CA THR A 168 -0.44 9.53 12.79
C THR A 168 -1.18 8.83 11.66
N LEU A 169 -2.51 8.90 11.66
CA LEU A 169 -3.33 8.47 10.54
C LEU A 169 -3.49 9.63 9.59
N VAL A 170 -3.28 9.38 8.31
CA VAL A 170 -3.46 10.36 7.23
C VAL A 170 -4.35 9.79 6.13
N PRO A 171 -5.03 10.62 5.35
CA PRO A 171 -5.76 10.18 4.16
C PRO A 171 -4.86 9.39 3.20
N PRO A 172 -5.44 8.55 2.33
CA PRO A 172 -4.68 7.83 1.31
C PRO A 172 -3.86 8.76 0.43
N ILE A 173 -2.67 8.31 0.06
CA ILE A 173 -1.84 8.97 -0.95
C ILE A 173 -2.21 8.38 -2.30
N LEU A 174 -2.77 9.20 -3.16
CA LEU A 174 -3.35 8.81 -4.43
C LEU A 174 -2.50 9.28 -5.60
N ARG A 175 -2.57 8.59 -6.72
CA ARG A 175 -1.95 9.05 -7.97
C ARG A 175 -2.51 10.41 -8.37
N PRO A 176 -1.69 11.33 -8.94
CA PRO A 176 -2.16 12.65 -9.38
C PRO A 176 -3.34 12.57 -10.36
N GLU A 177 -3.34 11.56 -11.23
CA GLU A 177 -4.39 11.31 -12.20
C GLU A 177 -5.75 11.00 -11.55
N ILE A 178 -5.73 10.32 -10.39
CA ILE A 178 -6.95 10.06 -9.62
C ILE A 178 -7.46 11.34 -8.94
N VAL A 179 -6.54 12.10 -8.33
CA VAL A 179 -6.90 13.36 -7.65
C VAL A 179 -7.46 14.39 -8.62
N ALA A 180 -6.94 14.43 -9.86
CA ALA A 180 -7.36 15.35 -10.90
C ALA A 180 -8.63 14.90 -11.66
N THR A 181 -9.13 13.70 -11.39
CA THR A 181 -10.22 13.09 -12.15
C THR A 181 -11.57 13.30 -11.46
N GLU A 182 -12.55 13.79 -12.21
CA GLU A 182 -13.93 13.85 -11.75
C GLU A 182 -14.64 12.50 -12.04
N PRO A 183 -15.28 11.90 -11.03
CA PRO A 183 -16.01 10.66 -11.22
C PRO A 183 -17.29 10.90 -12.06
N VAL A 184 -17.59 9.97 -12.94
CA VAL A 184 -18.86 9.93 -13.68
C VAL A 184 -19.52 8.57 -13.47
N ARG A 185 -20.84 8.51 -13.62
CA ARG A 185 -21.58 7.25 -13.46
C ARG A 185 -21.74 6.60 -14.82
N GLY A 186 -21.06 5.48 -15.05
CA GLY A 186 -21.27 4.62 -16.21
C GLY A 186 -22.10 3.37 -15.88
N ASP A 187 -22.08 2.41 -16.77
CA ASP A 187 -22.88 1.19 -16.72
C ASP A 187 -22.07 -0.08 -16.43
N HIS A 188 -20.73 0.00 -16.48
CA HIS A 188 -19.85 -1.15 -16.34
C HIS A 188 -19.30 -1.34 -14.92
N LEU A 189 -18.94 -2.59 -14.61
CA LEU A 189 -18.07 -2.90 -13.48
C LEU A 189 -16.61 -2.85 -13.95
N LEU A 190 -15.75 -2.20 -13.15
CA LEU A 190 -14.31 -2.39 -13.28
C LEU A 190 -13.90 -3.63 -12.47
N VAL A 191 -13.27 -4.59 -13.11
CA VAL A 191 -12.81 -5.84 -12.49
C VAL A 191 -11.29 -5.87 -12.51
N TYR A 192 -10.65 -6.03 -11.35
CA TYR A 192 -9.20 -6.21 -11.25
C TYR A 192 -8.89 -7.52 -10.53
N SER A 193 -8.56 -8.55 -11.30
CA SER A 193 -8.30 -9.90 -10.79
C SER A 193 -7.19 -10.60 -11.56
N SER A 194 -6.50 -11.53 -10.92
CA SER A 194 -5.50 -12.40 -11.55
C SER A 194 -6.10 -13.56 -12.37
N GLY A 195 -7.43 -13.71 -12.38
CA GLY A 195 -8.12 -14.66 -13.26
C GLY A 195 -8.60 -15.93 -12.57
N GLU A 196 -9.55 -15.81 -11.67
CA GLU A 196 -10.26 -16.95 -11.13
C GLU A 196 -11.44 -17.33 -12.06
N HIS A 197 -11.54 -18.60 -12.49
CA HIS A 197 -12.62 -19.05 -13.37
C HIS A 197 -14.00 -18.80 -12.79
N ALA A 198 -14.19 -19.11 -11.51
CA ALA A 198 -15.47 -18.90 -10.81
C ALA A 198 -15.92 -17.42 -10.84
N LEU A 199 -14.99 -16.48 -10.69
CA LEU A 199 -15.27 -15.06 -10.82
C LEU A 199 -15.78 -14.72 -12.21
N LEU A 200 -15.09 -15.18 -13.26
CA LEU A 200 -15.48 -14.88 -14.64
C LEU A 200 -16.85 -15.47 -14.97
N ASP A 201 -17.18 -16.66 -14.48
CA ASP A 201 -18.48 -17.29 -14.70
C ASP A 201 -19.61 -16.52 -13.98
N ALA A 202 -19.36 -16.05 -12.77
CA ALA A 202 -20.32 -15.18 -12.07
C ALA A 202 -20.54 -13.85 -12.80
N LEU A 203 -19.47 -13.23 -13.31
CA LEU A 203 -19.55 -11.99 -14.09
C LEU A 203 -20.30 -12.18 -15.41
N ARG A 204 -20.05 -13.28 -16.16
CA ARG A 204 -20.79 -13.61 -17.39
C ARG A 204 -22.29 -13.76 -17.12
N SER A 205 -22.63 -14.52 -16.08
CA SER A 205 -24.03 -14.77 -15.73
C SER A 205 -24.78 -13.51 -15.29
N SER A 206 -24.08 -12.48 -14.84
CA SER A 206 -24.72 -11.22 -14.43
C SER A 206 -25.25 -10.40 -15.62
N GLY A 207 -24.72 -10.59 -16.81
CA GLY A 207 -25.01 -9.78 -17.99
C GLY A 207 -24.57 -8.30 -17.89
N VAL A 208 -23.98 -7.88 -16.76
CA VAL A 208 -23.50 -6.50 -16.57
C VAL A 208 -22.21 -6.30 -17.37
N PRO A 209 -22.06 -5.21 -18.15
CA PRO A 209 -20.80 -4.91 -18.81
C PRO A 209 -19.65 -4.87 -17.83
N CYS A 210 -18.53 -5.54 -18.12
CA CYS A 210 -17.37 -5.61 -17.26
C CYS A 210 -16.10 -5.26 -18.04
N ARG A 211 -15.27 -4.37 -17.49
CA ARG A 211 -13.92 -4.10 -17.99
C ARG A 211 -12.91 -4.79 -17.09
N VAL A 212 -12.26 -5.83 -17.64
CA VAL A 212 -11.46 -6.78 -16.85
C VAL A 212 -9.97 -6.51 -17.05
N TYR A 213 -9.29 -6.27 -15.94
CA TYR A 213 -7.84 -6.02 -15.87
C TYR A 213 -7.12 -7.09 -15.05
N GLY A 214 -5.83 -7.28 -15.31
CA GLY A 214 -4.95 -8.07 -14.44
C GLY A 214 -4.89 -9.56 -14.78
N MET A 215 -5.65 -10.03 -15.75
CA MET A 215 -5.68 -11.45 -16.15
C MET A 215 -4.29 -11.96 -16.54
N ARG A 216 -3.88 -13.06 -15.93
CA ARG A 216 -2.65 -13.80 -16.29
C ARG A 216 -3.02 -14.95 -17.22
N GLY A 217 -2.38 -15.00 -18.40
CA GLY A 217 -2.66 -16.05 -19.39
C GLY A 217 -4.08 -16.05 -19.95
N GLY A 218 -4.83 -14.97 -19.71
CA GLY A 218 -6.14 -14.74 -20.31
C GLY A 218 -6.04 -14.21 -21.74
N PRO A 219 -7.19 -13.91 -22.37
CA PRO A 219 -7.23 -13.31 -23.69
C PRO A 219 -6.36 -12.06 -23.77
N GLU A 220 -5.72 -11.84 -24.92
CA GLU A 220 -4.97 -10.60 -25.16
C GLU A 220 -5.89 -9.38 -24.96
N GLY A 221 -5.29 -8.28 -24.53
CA GLY A 221 -6.03 -7.04 -24.29
C GLY A 221 -6.84 -6.61 -25.51
N GLY A 222 -8.10 -6.26 -25.30
CA GLY A 222 -9.07 -5.91 -26.34
C GLY A 222 -10.01 -7.06 -26.74
N ALA A 223 -9.79 -8.28 -26.25
CA ALA A 223 -10.72 -9.38 -26.47
C ALA A 223 -12.04 -9.14 -25.72
N VAL A 224 -13.15 -9.54 -26.35
CA VAL A 224 -14.50 -9.46 -25.79
C VAL A 224 -15.08 -10.88 -25.71
N ASP A 225 -15.64 -11.20 -24.55
CA ASP A 225 -16.31 -12.47 -24.30
C ASP A 225 -17.66 -12.18 -23.62
N GLY A 226 -18.73 -12.12 -24.41
CA GLY A 226 -20.06 -11.72 -23.96
C GLY A 226 -20.06 -10.28 -23.40
N ASN A 227 -20.35 -10.14 -22.12
CA ASN A 227 -20.34 -8.87 -21.40
C ASN A 227 -18.97 -8.51 -20.78
N LEU A 228 -17.93 -9.33 -21.00
CA LEU A 228 -16.58 -9.11 -20.49
C LEU A 228 -15.68 -8.53 -21.59
N GLU A 229 -15.13 -7.36 -21.34
CA GLU A 229 -14.11 -6.71 -22.15
C GLU A 229 -12.76 -6.78 -21.45
N PHE A 230 -11.82 -7.56 -21.98
CA PHE A 230 -10.48 -7.69 -21.41
C PHE A 230 -9.60 -6.52 -21.83
N ARG A 231 -9.11 -5.78 -20.85
CA ARG A 231 -8.32 -4.57 -21.06
C ARG A 231 -6.82 -4.83 -20.97
N PRO A 232 -6.02 -4.23 -21.84
CA PRO A 232 -4.57 -4.27 -21.73
C PRO A 232 -4.11 -3.50 -20.48
N ARG A 233 -2.91 -3.79 -20.01
CA ARG A 233 -2.29 -3.01 -18.94
C ARG A 233 -2.01 -1.59 -19.43
N SER A 234 -2.81 -0.64 -18.99
CA SER A 234 -2.66 0.79 -19.29
C SER A 234 -2.97 1.60 -18.05
N ASN A 235 -2.14 2.59 -17.74
CA ASN A 235 -2.41 3.47 -16.60
C ASN A 235 -3.55 4.44 -16.90
N THR A 236 -3.56 5.08 -18.07
CA THR A 236 -4.60 6.06 -18.46
C THR A 236 -5.94 5.38 -18.69
N GLY A 237 -5.99 4.29 -19.46
CA GLY A 237 -7.23 3.54 -19.68
C GLY A 237 -7.83 3.00 -18.38
N PHE A 238 -6.99 2.56 -17.44
CA PHE A 238 -7.46 2.10 -16.14
C PHE A 238 -8.13 3.21 -15.32
N VAL A 239 -7.55 4.42 -15.30
CA VAL A 239 -8.12 5.57 -14.59
C VAL A 239 -9.45 5.99 -15.21
N ASP A 240 -9.54 6.01 -16.55
CA ASP A 240 -10.77 6.33 -17.27
C ASP A 240 -11.87 5.32 -17.01
N ASP A 241 -11.53 4.03 -16.98
CA ASP A 241 -12.47 2.96 -16.67
C ASP A 241 -12.88 2.97 -15.20
N LEU A 242 -11.97 3.30 -14.28
CA LEU A 242 -12.29 3.43 -12.85
C LEU A 242 -13.21 4.63 -12.58
N ARG A 243 -12.91 5.80 -13.15
CA ARG A 243 -13.73 6.99 -12.94
C ARG A 243 -15.17 6.83 -13.45
N SER A 244 -15.35 6.03 -14.50
CA SER A 244 -16.65 5.80 -15.14
C SER A 244 -17.32 4.48 -14.71
N ALA A 245 -16.70 3.69 -13.84
CA ALA A 245 -17.32 2.47 -13.30
C ALA A 245 -18.54 2.80 -12.45
N ARG A 246 -19.56 1.91 -12.48
CA ARG A 246 -20.67 1.92 -11.53
C ARG A 246 -20.32 1.21 -10.21
N GLY A 247 -19.28 0.36 -10.23
CA GLY A 247 -18.74 -0.36 -9.09
C GLY A 247 -17.45 -1.07 -9.47
N VAL A 248 -16.71 -1.53 -8.48
CA VAL A 248 -15.41 -2.19 -8.64
C VAL A 248 -15.46 -3.57 -8.01
N VAL A 249 -14.90 -4.57 -8.69
CA VAL A 249 -14.64 -5.91 -8.15
C VAL A 249 -13.14 -6.10 -8.10
N ALA A 250 -12.56 -6.24 -6.91
CA ALA A 250 -11.11 -6.31 -6.75
C ALA A 250 -10.71 -7.06 -5.49
N GLY A 251 -9.41 -7.41 -5.38
CA GLY A 251 -8.82 -7.85 -4.11
C GLY A 251 -8.82 -6.74 -3.05
N GLY A 252 -8.32 -7.06 -1.85
CA GLY A 252 -8.24 -6.12 -0.72
C GLY A 252 -7.01 -5.20 -0.73
N GLY A 253 -6.37 -5.00 -1.89
CA GLY A 253 -5.18 -4.17 -2.02
C GLY A 253 -5.47 -2.69 -1.75
N PHE A 254 -4.79 -2.11 -0.76
CA PHE A 254 -5.06 -0.76 -0.25
C PHE A 254 -5.13 0.33 -1.33
N SER A 255 -4.21 0.32 -2.30
CA SER A 255 -4.14 1.39 -3.31
C SER A 255 -5.41 1.48 -4.16
N LEU A 256 -5.88 0.36 -4.71
CA LEU A 256 -7.08 0.37 -5.55
C LEU A 256 -8.34 0.65 -4.73
N LEU A 257 -8.45 0.09 -3.52
CA LEU A 257 -9.58 0.39 -2.63
C LEU A 257 -9.64 1.89 -2.32
N SER A 258 -8.49 2.51 -2.03
CA SER A 258 -8.41 3.95 -1.74
C SER A 258 -8.79 4.81 -2.93
N GLU A 259 -8.36 4.44 -4.14
CA GLU A 259 -8.71 5.14 -5.38
C GLU A 259 -10.21 5.02 -5.69
N ALA A 260 -10.77 3.83 -5.50
CA ALA A 260 -12.21 3.60 -5.68
C ALA A 260 -13.03 4.41 -4.67
N VAL A 261 -12.68 4.37 -3.39
CA VAL A 261 -13.33 5.15 -2.32
C VAL A 261 -13.27 6.65 -2.61
N TYR A 262 -12.09 7.15 -3.02
CA TYR A 262 -11.90 8.55 -3.37
C TYR A 262 -12.81 9.00 -4.53
N LEU A 263 -12.97 8.15 -5.55
CA LEU A 263 -13.83 8.40 -6.70
C LEU A 263 -15.33 8.06 -6.44
N GLY A 264 -15.69 7.74 -5.19
CA GLY A 264 -17.07 7.40 -4.84
C GLY A 264 -17.58 6.11 -5.47
N LYS A 265 -16.68 5.13 -5.75
CA LYS A 265 -17.05 3.86 -6.39
C LYS A 265 -17.24 2.77 -5.36
N PRO A 266 -18.44 2.17 -5.25
CA PRO A 266 -18.68 0.98 -4.43
C PRO A 266 -17.74 -0.16 -4.81
N VAL A 267 -17.26 -0.92 -3.82
CA VAL A 267 -16.32 -2.02 -4.07
C VAL A 267 -16.85 -3.34 -3.51
N LEU A 268 -16.87 -4.37 -4.34
CA LEU A 268 -16.89 -5.76 -3.91
C LEU A 268 -15.44 -6.23 -3.77
N SER A 269 -14.97 -6.31 -2.53
CA SER A 269 -13.58 -6.71 -2.24
C SER A 269 -13.50 -8.20 -1.93
N VAL A 270 -12.62 -8.90 -2.66
CA VAL A 270 -12.34 -10.34 -2.50
C VAL A 270 -10.86 -10.50 -2.14
N PRO A 271 -10.52 -10.45 -0.84
CA PRO A 271 -9.14 -10.54 -0.38
C PRO A 271 -8.50 -11.87 -0.77
N LEU A 272 -7.23 -11.83 -1.14
CA LEU A 272 -6.46 -13.04 -1.40
C LEU A 272 -6.25 -13.84 -0.10
N GLU A 273 -6.42 -15.16 -0.19
CA GLU A 273 -6.19 -16.07 0.92
C GLU A 273 -4.78 -15.91 1.51
N GLY A 274 -4.66 -15.92 2.83
CA GLY A 274 -3.40 -15.75 3.54
C GLY A 274 -2.82 -14.34 3.54
N GLN A 275 -3.51 -13.33 2.98
CA GLN A 275 -3.10 -11.92 3.01
C GLN A 275 -3.99 -11.11 3.96
N PHE A 276 -3.75 -11.24 5.27
CA PHE A 276 -4.61 -10.60 6.27
C PHE A 276 -4.68 -9.08 6.15
N GLU A 277 -3.67 -8.40 5.61
CA GLU A 277 -3.76 -6.98 5.29
C GLU A 277 -4.93 -6.67 4.34
N GLN A 278 -5.09 -7.50 3.30
CA GLN A 278 -6.20 -7.33 2.36
C GLN A 278 -7.55 -7.60 3.03
N VAL A 279 -7.62 -8.63 3.87
CA VAL A 279 -8.82 -8.94 4.66
C VAL A 279 -9.20 -7.76 5.55
N LEU A 280 -8.22 -7.17 6.23
CA LEU A 280 -8.41 -6.02 7.10
C LEU A 280 -8.97 -4.83 6.32
N ASN A 281 -8.37 -4.48 5.20
CA ASN A 281 -8.82 -3.38 4.35
C ASN A 281 -10.25 -3.60 3.84
N ALA A 282 -10.57 -4.83 3.39
CA ALA A 282 -11.89 -5.19 2.89
C ALA A 282 -12.98 -5.14 3.99
N ARG A 283 -12.68 -5.59 5.20
CA ARG A 283 -13.61 -5.54 6.32
C ARG A 283 -13.87 -4.12 6.81
N TYR A 284 -12.84 -3.27 6.81
CA TYR A 284 -13.05 -1.85 7.11
C TYR A 284 -13.85 -1.16 5.99
N LEU A 285 -13.58 -1.46 4.73
CA LEU A 285 -14.39 -0.96 3.61
C LEU A 285 -15.87 -1.31 3.79
N GLN A 286 -16.18 -2.54 4.19
CA GLN A 286 -17.54 -2.97 4.48
C GLN A 286 -18.11 -2.27 5.71
N ARG A 287 -17.34 -2.11 6.79
CA ARG A 287 -17.75 -1.40 8.01
C ARG A 287 -18.12 0.05 7.76
N GLU A 288 -17.34 0.74 6.92
CA GLU A 288 -17.59 2.13 6.52
C GLU A 288 -18.82 2.24 5.57
N GLY A 289 -19.36 1.11 5.11
CA GLY A 289 -20.49 1.08 4.17
C GLY A 289 -20.08 1.41 2.73
N PHE A 290 -18.82 1.30 2.38
CA PHE A 290 -18.29 1.64 1.04
C PHE A 290 -18.36 0.47 0.05
N GLY A 291 -18.84 -0.68 0.49
CA GLY A 291 -18.97 -1.87 -0.33
C GLY A 291 -19.12 -3.14 0.49
N MET A 292 -18.76 -4.28 -0.10
CA MET A 292 -18.86 -5.61 0.51
C MET A 292 -17.49 -6.29 0.57
N CYS A 293 -17.29 -7.12 1.59
CA CYS A 293 -16.18 -8.06 1.70
C CYS A 293 -16.72 -9.49 1.50
N ALA A 294 -16.20 -10.21 0.54
CA ALA A 294 -16.55 -11.61 0.29
C ALA A 294 -15.27 -12.46 0.17
N LEU A 295 -15.37 -13.75 0.48
CA LEU A 295 -14.25 -14.69 0.28
C LEU A 295 -14.14 -15.13 -1.18
N GLU A 296 -15.27 -15.16 -1.88
CA GLU A 296 -15.36 -15.52 -3.30
C GLU A 296 -16.51 -14.74 -3.97
N VAL A 297 -16.46 -14.61 -5.29
CA VAL A 297 -17.55 -14.02 -6.08
C VAL A 297 -18.41 -15.13 -6.65
N THR A 298 -19.56 -15.35 -6.00
CA THR A 298 -20.63 -16.18 -6.57
C THR A 298 -21.68 -15.30 -7.27
N PRO A 299 -22.53 -15.86 -8.14
CA PRO A 299 -23.65 -15.12 -8.73
C PRO A 299 -24.54 -14.44 -7.68
N THR A 300 -24.76 -15.09 -6.52
CA THR A 300 -25.55 -14.54 -5.40
C THR A 300 -24.86 -13.32 -4.77
N VAL A 301 -23.58 -13.42 -4.46
CA VAL A 301 -22.79 -12.32 -3.88
C VAL A 301 -22.74 -11.13 -4.85
N LEU A 302 -22.54 -11.40 -6.14
CA LEU A 302 -22.53 -10.34 -7.15
C LEU A 302 -23.90 -9.67 -7.29
N THR A 303 -24.99 -10.44 -7.26
CA THR A 303 -26.36 -9.90 -7.30
C THR A 303 -26.62 -9.04 -6.07
N GLU A 304 -26.26 -9.50 -4.87
CA GLU A 304 -26.41 -8.71 -3.64
C GLU A 304 -25.62 -7.38 -3.74
N PHE A 305 -24.40 -7.43 -4.20
CA PHE A 305 -23.60 -6.22 -4.40
C PHE A 305 -24.27 -5.23 -5.35
N LEU A 306 -24.77 -5.72 -6.51
CA LEU A 306 -25.42 -4.89 -7.52
C LEU A 306 -26.71 -4.25 -7.01
N VAL A 307 -27.51 -4.96 -6.22
CA VAL A 307 -28.72 -4.44 -5.60
C VAL A 307 -28.41 -3.34 -4.58
N ARG A 308 -27.31 -3.45 -3.85
CA ARG A 308 -26.92 -2.51 -2.79
C ARG A 308 -26.06 -1.34 -3.27
N LEU A 309 -25.76 -1.22 -4.55
CA LEU A 309 -24.89 -0.12 -5.06
C LEU A 309 -25.32 1.27 -4.59
N GLN A 310 -26.64 1.59 -4.61
CA GLN A 310 -27.13 2.89 -4.16
C GLN A 310 -26.93 3.15 -2.67
N GLU A 311 -26.96 2.09 -1.83
CA GLU A 311 -26.65 2.18 -0.41
C GLU A 311 -25.20 2.59 -0.20
N PHE A 312 -24.28 1.92 -0.89
CA PHE A 312 -22.83 2.21 -0.82
C PHE A 312 -22.48 3.58 -1.42
N GLU A 313 -23.11 3.97 -2.54
CA GLU A 313 -22.95 5.30 -3.14
C GLU A 313 -23.34 6.41 -2.14
N ARG A 314 -24.42 6.22 -1.37
CA ARG A 314 -24.85 7.19 -0.33
C ARG A 314 -23.84 7.29 0.80
N ALA A 315 -23.26 6.18 1.25
CA ALA A 315 -22.23 6.19 2.28
C ALA A 315 -20.93 6.87 1.75
N LEU A 316 -20.52 6.55 0.53
CA LEU A 316 -19.37 7.16 -0.13
C LEU A 316 -19.52 8.67 -0.37
N ALA A 317 -20.73 9.18 -0.57
CA ALA A 317 -20.99 10.62 -0.69
C ALA A 317 -20.64 11.40 0.59
N GLY A 318 -20.54 10.73 1.74
CA GLY A 318 -20.05 11.30 3.00
C GLY A 318 -18.54 11.23 3.17
N TYR A 319 -17.79 10.59 2.26
CA TYR A 319 -16.35 10.50 2.34
C TYR A 319 -15.69 11.82 1.93
N GLU A 320 -14.81 12.35 2.79
CA GLU A 320 -14.13 13.61 2.56
C GLU A 320 -12.95 13.45 1.59
N GLN A 321 -13.06 14.01 0.39
CA GLN A 321 -12.06 13.94 -0.67
C GLN A 321 -10.96 15.01 -0.51
N VAL A 322 -10.10 14.86 0.49
CA VAL A 322 -9.05 15.85 0.81
C VAL A 322 -7.81 15.78 -0.09
N GLY A 323 -7.75 14.83 -1.00
CA GLY A 323 -6.59 14.62 -1.88
C GLY A 323 -5.32 14.29 -1.08
N ASN A 324 -4.16 14.66 -1.66
CA ASN A 324 -2.85 14.31 -1.07
C ASN A 324 -2.32 15.33 -0.06
N THR A 325 -2.87 16.54 -0.01
CA THR A 325 -2.28 17.69 0.70
C THR A 325 -2.00 17.40 2.17
N VAL A 326 -2.97 16.84 2.89
CA VAL A 326 -2.83 16.55 4.33
C VAL A 326 -1.75 15.49 4.58
N ALA A 327 -1.73 14.43 3.79
CA ALA A 327 -0.77 13.36 3.93
C ALA A 327 0.66 13.84 3.63
N LEU A 328 0.86 14.53 2.52
CA LEU A 328 2.18 15.00 2.08
C LEU A 328 2.75 16.03 3.06
N LYS A 329 1.95 17.01 3.48
CA LYS A 329 2.34 17.98 4.51
C LYS A 329 2.74 17.30 5.81
N THR A 330 1.96 16.33 6.28
CA THR A 330 2.27 15.59 7.51
C THR A 330 3.59 14.83 7.38
N ILE A 331 3.86 14.20 6.23
CA ILE A 331 5.11 13.47 5.98
C ILE A 331 6.30 14.42 6.03
N GLU A 332 6.24 15.54 5.33
CA GLU A 332 7.30 16.55 5.32
C GLU A 332 7.56 17.11 6.72
N GLU A 333 6.52 17.55 7.44
CA GLU A 333 6.64 18.07 8.80
C GLU A 333 7.29 17.07 9.75
N ARG A 334 6.92 15.79 9.70
CA ARG A 334 7.51 14.74 10.53
C ARG A 334 8.95 14.43 10.15
N ALA A 335 9.28 14.42 8.88
CA ALA A 335 10.65 14.22 8.40
C ALA A 335 11.56 15.35 8.85
N VAL A 336 11.14 16.61 8.68
CA VAL A 336 11.89 17.80 9.12
C VAL A 336 12.06 17.82 10.63
N ALA A 337 11.01 17.53 11.40
CA ALA A 337 11.08 17.47 12.86
C ALA A 337 12.08 16.41 13.33
N ALA A 338 12.04 15.21 12.73
CA ALA A 338 12.96 14.12 13.06
C ALA A 338 14.44 14.49 12.78
N ALA A 339 14.72 15.11 11.64
CA ALA A 339 16.07 15.61 11.30
C ALA A 339 16.54 16.70 12.26
N CYS A 340 15.67 17.65 12.66
CA CYS A 340 16.01 18.73 13.58
C CYS A 340 16.30 18.21 15.00
N ASP A 341 15.55 17.26 15.51
CA ASP A 341 15.75 16.67 16.84
C ASP A 341 17.07 15.90 16.92
N ASP A 342 17.45 15.18 15.86
CA ASP A 342 18.74 14.51 15.77
C ASP A 342 19.91 15.51 15.79
N ARG A 343 19.83 16.58 14.99
CA ARG A 343 20.86 17.65 14.98
C ARG A 343 21.05 18.28 16.37
N ARG A 344 19.98 18.55 17.12
CA ARG A 344 20.02 19.08 18.49
C ARG A 344 20.68 18.09 19.44
N THR A 345 20.34 16.80 19.34
CA THR A 345 20.90 15.74 20.17
C THR A 345 22.39 15.57 19.92
N ARG A 346 22.83 15.53 18.67
CA ARG A 346 24.24 15.45 18.29
C ARG A 346 25.05 16.68 18.76
N ARG A 347 24.46 17.88 18.67
CA ARG A 347 25.09 19.13 19.19
C ARG A 347 25.26 19.09 20.70
N ARG A 348 24.26 18.63 21.46
CA ARG A 348 24.35 18.49 22.91
C ARG A 348 25.42 17.48 23.33
N ALA A 349 25.47 16.32 22.67
CA ALA A 349 26.49 15.29 22.91
C ALA A 349 27.92 15.81 22.64
N ARG A 350 28.13 16.52 21.52
CA ARG A 350 29.44 17.14 21.22
C ARG A 350 29.82 18.23 22.24
N ARG A 351 28.89 19.01 22.77
CA ARG A 351 29.16 20.01 23.82
C ARG A 351 29.48 19.35 25.14
N ALA A 352 28.80 18.26 25.50
CA ALA A 352 29.08 17.50 26.71
C ALA A 352 30.48 16.86 26.67
N ALA A 353 30.87 16.28 25.53
CA ALA A 353 32.18 15.68 25.34
C ALA A 353 33.36 16.68 25.33
N ARG A 354 33.09 18.00 25.15
CA ARG A 354 34.10 19.08 25.17
C ARG A 354 34.20 19.80 26.50
N ARG A 355 33.41 19.45 27.52
CA ARG A 355 33.60 19.99 28.88
C ARG A 355 34.77 19.27 29.52
N PRO A 356 35.85 19.98 29.95
CA PRO A 356 36.93 19.36 30.69
C PRO A 356 36.35 18.79 31.98
N ALA A 357 36.80 17.59 32.34
CA ALA A 357 36.57 17.06 33.68
C ALA A 357 37.22 18.03 34.67
N GLY A 358 36.38 18.77 35.41
CA GLY A 358 36.81 19.65 36.46
C GLY A 358 37.20 18.86 37.71
#